data_3b00182a52de162d04f7d3e1be4cf93f
#
_entry.id   3b00182a52de162d04f7d3e1be4cf93f
#
_cell.length_a   1.000
_cell.length_b   1.000
_cell.length_c   1.000
_cell.angle_alpha   90.00
_cell.angle_beta   90.00
_cell.angle_gamma   90.00
#
_symmetry.space_group_name_H-M   'P 1'
#
loop_
_entity.id
_entity.type
_entity.pdbx_description
1 polymer ?
#
loop_
_entity_poly.entity_id
_entity_poly.type
_entity_poly.pdbx_seq_one_letter_code
_entity_poly.pdbx_strand_id
1 'polypeptide(L)'
;MHRSPSSAQAFRSLMSLTAVLSLSPLIPTHKAHAADDTANAPQVTLGNDGNSRSLFRTLFDGQRAIGTGGMSSLEGSSGGGLASWATISGYGSDKSAGMAFHYSYVNLTNYWDQNVGASMGFFDRLELSYTHNFFQTRATGAKLGIGNGYQFDLDVAGAKVRLFGHVADNTLIPQVAIGGMYKHDSDGRVIHMVGSKHTDGADAYLAVTKLFPKVGILIDTTVRFTKGNQWGIIGFGGDRDNDYHAQFEGSLGYLPSFIPGLIVGVEYRTKPRNQRFTDESNWFDVYTSYFINKHLNVTLAYVSLGTIATYKDQTGFYFSAQTGF
;
A
#
# COMPACT_ATOMS: atom_id res chain seq x y z
N MET A 1 -19.47 27.66 -20.40
CA MET A 1 -18.64 27.57 -19.17
C MET A 1 -19.34 26.59 -18.23
N HIS A 2 -19.03 25.29 -18.33
CA HIS A 2 -19.52 24.26 -17.41
C HIS A 2 -18.47 24.07 -16.35
N ARG A 3 -18.80 24.39 -15.10
CA ARG A 3 -17.99 24.05 -13.93
C ARG A 3 -18.19 22.55 -13.62
N SER A 4 -17.16 21.77 -13.70
CA SER A 4 -17.14 20.41 -13.12
C SER A 4 -17.25 20.52 -11.59
N PRO A 5 -17.93 19.57 -10.91
CA PRO A 5 -18.01 19.57 -9.45
C PRO A 5 -16.64 19.32 -8.85
N SER A 6 -16.28 20.06 -7.81
CA SER A 6 -15.00 19.95 -7.13
C SER A 6 -14.85 18.56 -6.47
N SER A 7 -13.63 18.03 -6.50
CA SER A 7 -13.23 16.75 -5.88
C SER A 7 -13.66 16.58 -4.41
N ALA A 8 -13.93 17.68 -3.70
CA ALA A 8 -14.45 17.69 -2.34
C ALA A 8 -15.86 17.08 -2.18
N GLN A 9 -16.67 17.07 -3.25
CA GLN A 9 -18.02 16.46 -3.19
C GLN A 9 -17.95 14.93 -3.39
N ALA A 10 -17.03 14.43 -4.21
CA ALA A 10 -16.84 13.00 -4.37
C ALA A 10 -16.31 12.34 -3.09
N PHE A 11 -15.44 13.04 -2.35
CA PHE A 11 -14.88 12.55 -1.08
C PHE A 11 -15.94 12.48 0.04
N ARG A 12 -16.90 13.42 0.08
CA ARG A 12 -18.00 13.36 1.05
C ARG A 12 -18.94 12.17 0.81
N SER A 13 -19.15 11.78 -0.43
CA SER A 13 -19.96 10.59 -0.77
C SER A 13 -19.25 9.27 -0.45
N LEU A 14 -17.93 9.21 -0.56
CA LEU A 14 -17.16 8.00 -0.23
C LEU A 14 -17.06 7.78 1.29
N MET A 15 -16.92 8.85 2.08
CA MET A 15 -16.90 8.75 3.55
C MET A 15 -18.24 8.33 4.17
N SER A 16 -19.37 8.64 3.53
CA SER A 16 -20.68 8.20 4.04
C SER A 16 -20.96 6.70 3.87
N LEU A 17 -20.22 6.02 3.00
CA LEU A 17 -20.36 4.57 2.79
C LEU A 17 -19.52 3.72 3.76
N THR A 18 -18.46 4.31 4.36
CA THR A 18 -17.58 3.61 5.31
C THR A 18 -18.07 3.65 6.77
N ALA A 19 -19.07 4.46 7.07
CA ALA A 19 -19.59 4.63 8.43
C ALA A 19 -20.65 3.58 8.87
N VAL A 20 -20.94 2.56 8.07
CA VAL A 20 -21.98 1.54 8.36
C VAL A 20 -21.39 0.20 8.83
N LEU A 21 -20.08 0.08 9.02
CA LEU A 21 -19.52 -1.09 9.71
C LEU A 21 -19.52 -0.83 11.24
N SER A 22 -20.72 -0.98 11.81
CA SER A 22 -21.04 -0.81 13.21
C SER A 22 -20.30 -1.77 14.15
N LEU A 23 -19.74 -1.19 15.18
CA LEU A 23 -19.39 -1.88 16.41
C LEU A 23 -20.65 -2.52 17.03
N SER A 24 -20.69 -3.83 17.16
CA SER A 24 -21.64 -4.53 18.03
C SER A 24 -20.95 -4.87 19.35
N PRO A 25 -21.58 -4.55 20.50
CA PRO A 25 -21.00 -4.85 21.81
C PRO A 25 -21.16 -6.32 22.17
N LEU A 26 -20.14 -6.91 22.77
CA LEU A 26 -20.15 -8.21 23.41
C LEU A 26 -21.04 -8.16 24.67
N ILE A 27 -22.10 -8.97 24.67
CA ILE A 27 -22.88 -9.29 25.87
C ILE A 27 -22.69 -10.80 26.16
N PRO A 28 -22.31 -11.21 27.37
CA PRO A 28 -22.20 -12.61 27.71
C PRO A 28 -23.57 -13.23 27.97
N THR A 29 -23.91 -14.32 27.31
CA THR A 29 -25.14 -15.07 27.55
C THR A 29 -24.88 -16.22 28.52
N HIS A 30 -25.60 -16.21 29.63
CA HIS A 30 -25.77 -17.33 30.55
C HIS A 30 -26.59 -18.45 29.87
N LYS A 31 -26.17 -19.69 30.14
CA LYS A 31 -26.93 -20.91 29.80
C LYS A 31 -28.19 -21.02 30.67
N ALA A 32 -29.33 -21.25 30.04
CA ALA A 32 -30.49 -21.85 30.69
C ALA A 32 -30.95 -23.07 29.86
N HIS A 33 -31.09 -24.21 30.54
CA HIS A 33 -31.75 -25.40 30.04
C HIS A 33 -33.26 -25.22 30.14
N ALA A 34 -34.02 -25.61 29.12
CA ALA A 34 -35.31 -26.31 29.28
C ALA A 34 -35.87 -26.74 27.90
N ALA A 35 -36.15 -28.04 27.85
CA ALA A 35 -37.31 -28.77 27.36
C ALA A 35 -37.93 -28.44 25.98
N ASP A 36 -37.98 -29.51 25.25
CA ASP A 36 -38.78 -30.02 24.17
C ASP A 36 -40.23 -29.49 24.11
N ASP A 37 -40.64 -29.00 22.93
CA ASP A 37 -41.97 -29.25 22.40
C ASP A 37 -42.04 -29.00 20.89
N THR A 38 -42.52 -30.01 20.20
CA THR A 38 -42.75 -30.09 18.77
C THR A 38 -44.00 -29.33 18.34
N ALA A 39 -43.89 -28.39 17.39
CA ALA A 39 -45.02 -28.01 16.53
C ALA A 39 -44.54 -27.45 15.19
N ASN A 40 -45.01 -28.04 14.11
CA ASN A 40 -44.89 -27.69 12.71
C ASN A 40 -45.13 -26.19 12.43
N ALA A 41 -44.08 -25.47 12.02
CA ALA A 41 -44.20 -24.22 11.29
C ALA A 41 -43.67 -24.41 9.86
N PRO A 42 -44.27 -23.83 8.83
CA PRO A 42 -43.83 -23.99 7.46
C PRO A 42 -42.45 -23.39 7.29
N GLN A 43 -41.48 -24.21 6.93
CA GLN A 43 -40.15 -23.76 6.57
C GLN A 43 -40.21 -22.96 5.28
N VAL A 44 -40.08 -21.64 5.38
CA VAL A 44 -39.76 -20.82 4.23
C VAL A 44 -38.30 -21.13 3.85
N THR A 45 -38.13 -21.99 2.84
CA THR A 45 -36.88 -22.23 2.17
C THR A 45 -36.47 -20.95 1.44
N LEU A 46 -35.69 -20.07 2.11
CA LEU A 46 -34.97 -19.02 1.44
C LEU A 46 -33.89 -19.70 0.59
N GLY A 47 -34.03 -19.54 -0.72
CA GLY A 47 -33.17 -20.19 -1.72
C GLY A 47 -31.70 -19.78 -1.56
N ASN A 48 -30.85 -20.77 -1.55
CA ASN A 48 -29.52 -20.82 -2.11
C ASN A 48 -28.42 -19.88 -1.59
N ASP A 49 -28.43 -19.41 -0.34
CA ASP A 49 -27.33 -18.66 0.26
C ASP A 49 -26.10 -19.52 0.58
N GLY A 50 -26.24 -20.83 0.64
CA GLY A 50 -25.17 -21.79 0.92
C GLY A 50 -24.09 -21.82 -0.18
N ASN A 51 -24.49 -21.65 -1.43
CA ASN A 51 -23.58 -21.78 -2.58
C ASN A 51 -22.69 -20.57 -2.75
N SER A 52 -23.19 -19.36 -2.50
CA SER A 52 -22.40 -18.12 -2.58
C SER A 52 -21.37 -18.04 -1.46
N ARG A 53 -21.70 -18.45 -0.23
CA ARG A 53 -20.76 -18.52 0.90
C ARG A 53 -19.71 -19.61 0.70
N SER A 54 -20.05 -20.75 0.11
CA SER A 54 -19.10 -21.80 -0.19
C SER A 54 -18.14 -21.39 -1.31
N LEU A 55 -18.65 -20.72 -2.36
CA LEU A 55 -17.84 -20.19 -3.46
C LEU A 55 -16.86 -19.12 -2.96
N PHE A 56 -17.33 -18.17 -2.15
CA PHE A 56 -16.46 -17.14 -1.56
C PHE A 56 -15.35 -17.76 -0.71
N ARG A 57 -15.66 -18.74 0.16
CA ARG A 57 -14.65 -19.45 0.96
C ARG A 57 -13.69 -20.27 0.11
N THR A 58 -14.10 -20.75 -1.05
CA THR A 58 -13.21 -21.45 -1.98
C THR A 58 -12.30 -20.48 -2.71
N LEU A 59 -12.80 -19.31 -3.10
CA LEU A 59 -12.05 -18.27 -3.79
C LEU A 59 -11.09 -17.54 -2.85
N PHE A 60 -11.48 -17.33 -1.58
CA PHE A 60 -10.70 -16.59 -0.56
C PHE A 60 -10.54 -17.47 0.68
N ASP A 61 -9.67 -18.48 0.58
CA ASP A 61 -9.50 -19.47 1.64
C ASP A 61 -8.72 -18.95 2.86
N GLY A 62 -7.98 -17.87 2.67
CA GLY A 62 -7.26 -17.20 3.74
C GLY A 62 -6.25 -18.10 4.47
N GLN A 63 -5.62 -19.07 3.83
CA GLN A 63 -4.80 -20.08 4.52
C GLN A 63 -3.38 -19.64 4.83
N ARG A 64 -2.87 -18.57 4.18
CA ARG A 64 -1.51 -18.09 4.45
C ARG A 64 -1.37 -17.51 5.85
N ALA A 65 -0.18 -17.61 6.41
CA ALA A 65 0.14 -17.11 7.74
C ALA A 65 0.11 -15.57 7.80
N ILE A 66 -0.15 -15.03 8.99
CA ILE A 66 -0.14 -13.57 9.26
C ILE A 66 1.21 -12.98 8.84
N GLY A 67 1.17 -11.82 8.18
CA GLY A 67 2.36 -11.09 7.73
C GLY A 67 2.97 -11.59 6.42
N THR A 68 2.62 -12.79 5.91
CA THR A 68 3.19 -13.29 4.65
C THR A 68 2.67 -12.56 3.41
N GLY A 69 1.57 -11.83 3.53
CA GLY A 69 1.05 -10.94 2.49
C GLY A 69 1.74 -9.58 2.42
N GLY A 70 2.68 -9.30 3.35
CA GLY A 70 3.30 -7.99 3.48
C GLY A 70 2.34 -6.92 4.03
N MET A 71 2.82 -5.68 4.07
CA MET A 71 2.02 -4.47 4.25
C MET A 71 1.72 -3.87 2.87
N SER A 72 1.05 -2.73 2.80
CA SER A 72 0.87 -1.98 1.55
C SER A 72 1.85 -0.82 1.49
N SER A 73 2.58 -0.72 0.38
CA SER A 73 3.43 0.43 0.10
C SER A 73 2.61 1.67 -0.29
N LEU A 74 3.22 2.85 -0.28
CA LEU A 74 2.64 4.10 -0.79
C LEU A 74 2.17 3.97 -2.26
N GLU A 75 2.74 3.04 -3.01
CA GLU A 75 2.43 2.77 -4.41
C GLU A 75 1.44 1.61 -4.60
N GLY A 76 0.87 1.07 -3.50
CA GLY A 76 -0.22 0.09 -3.50
C GLY A 76 0.18 -1.37 -3.62
N SER A 77 1.42 -1.69 -3.97
CA SER A 77 1.90 -3.07 -4.00
C SER A 77 2.15 -3.60 -2.59
N SER A 78 2.11 -4.92 -2.41
CA SER A 78 2.57 -5.56 -1.19
C SER A 78 4.05 -5.24 -0.95
N GLY A 79 4.38 -4.78 0.26
CA GLY A 79 5.73 -4.35 0.61
C GLY A 79 5.84 -3.86 2.04
N GLY A 80 6.80 -2.99 2.26
CA GLY A 80 6.85 -2.07 3.39
C GLY A 80 6.13 -0.76 3.06
N GLY A 81 6.39 0.31 3.79
CA GLY A 81 5.84 1.64 3.47
C GLY A 81 6.49 2.24 2.21
N LEU A 82 7.81 2.18 2.12
CA LEU A 82 8.62 2.77 1.06
C LEU A 82 9.12 1.76 0.03
N ALA A 83 9.35 0.51 0.42
CA ALA A 83 9.92 -0.53 -0.43
C ALA A 83 8.86 -1.53 -0.90
N SER A 84 8.97 -1.95 -2.16
CA SER A 84 8.16 -3.05 -2.71
C SER A 84 8.82 -4.39 -2.41
N TRP A 85 8.12 -5.26 -1.67
CA TRP A 85 8.64 -6.59 -1.36
C TRP A 85 8.23 -7.63 -2.41
N ALA A 86 8.91 -8.78 -2.39
CA ALA A 86 8.55 -9.91 -3.25
C ALA A 86 7.25 -10.61 -2.82
N THR A 87 6.64 -10.23 -1.70
CA THR A 87 5.39 -10.78 -1.18
C THR A 87 4.21 -10.54 -2.12
N ILE A 88 3.19 -11.40 -2.03
CA ILE A 88 1.94 -11.29 -2.79
C ILE A 88 0.83 -10.94 -1.80
N SER A 89 0.05 -9.91 -2.11
CA SER A 89 -1.01 -9.38 -1.26
C SER A 89 -2.08 -10.39 -0.88
N GLY A 90 -2.69 -10.16 0.30
CA GLY A 90 -3.76 -10.98 0.83
C GLY A 90 -3.27 -12.31 1.40
N TYR A 91 -4.22 -13.16 1.76
CA TYR A 91 -3.96 -14.42 2.45
C TYR A 91 -4.43 -15.66 1.69
N GLY A 92 -4.74 -15.53 0.41
CA GLY A 92 -5.09 -16.66 -0.45
C GLY A 92 -3.94 -17.66 -0.60
N SER A 93 -4.27 -18.95 -0.64
CA SER A 93 -3.31 -20.01 -0.90
C SER A 93 -2.86 -20.08 -2.37
N ASP A 94 -2.11 -21.10 -2.72
CA ASP A 94 -1.73 -21.43 -4.10
C ASP A 94 -2.92 -21.87 -4.98
N LYS A 95 -4.12 -21.99 -4.41
CA LYS A 95 -5.37 -22.40 -5.08
C LYS A 95 -6.46 -21.35 -5.04
N SER A 96 -6.23 -20.24 -4.37
CA SER A 96 -7.24 -19.22 -4.10
C SER A 96 -6.72 -17.82 -4.37
N ALA A 97 -7.58 -16.83 -4.21
CA ALA A 97 -7.23 -15.41 -4.23
C ALA A 97 -7.17 -14.87 -2.79
N GLY A 98 -6.43 -13.79 -2.62
CA GLY A 98 -6.48 -12.94 -1.44
C GLY A 98 -6.58 -11.49 -1.86
N MET A 99 -7.08 -10.62 -0.99
CA MET A 99 -7.17 -9.20 -1.27
C MET A 99 -6.74 -8.38 -0.06
N ALA A 100 -6.31 -7.16 -0.31
CA ALA A 100 -6.03 -6.18 0.73
C ALA A 100 -6.53 -4.80 0.30
N PHE A 101 -7.00 -4.03 1.27
CA PHE A 101 -7.35 -2.62 1.10
C PHE A 101 -6.56 -1.81 2.10
N HIS A 102 -6.09 -0.65 1.71
CA HIS A 102 -5.32 0.20 2.60
C HIS A 102 -5.74 1.67 2.49
N TYR A 103 -5.51 2.37 3.57
CA TYR A 103 -5.47 3.81 3.66
C TYR A 103 -4.16 4.19 4.33
N SER A 104 -3.44 5.15 3.76
CA SER A 104 -2.22 5.67 4.38
C SER A 104 -2.23 7.19 4.41
N TYR A 105 -1.53 7.75 5.39
CA TYR A 105 -1.38 9.18 5.58
C TYR A 105 0.06 9.52 5.95
N VAL A 106 0.66 10.43 5.21
CA VAL A 106 1.99 10.97 5.48
C VAL A 106 1.87 12.44 5.82
N ASN A 107 2.37 12.85 6.97
CA ASN A 107 2.39 14.24 7.39
C ASN A 107 3.83 14.73 7.52
N LEU A 108 4.24 15.60 6.61
CA LEU A 108 5.58 16.16 6.55
C LEU A 108 5.58 17.62 7.02
N THR A 109 6.76 18.20 7.19
CA THR A 109 6.91 19.60 7.59
C THR A 109 6.14 20.58 6.69
N ASN A 110 6.24 20.42 5.37
CA ASN A 110 5.64 21.35 4.40
C ASN A 110 4.51 20.73 3.55
N TYR A 111 4.35 19.41 3.59
CA TYR A 111 3.44 18.66 2.73
C TYR A 111 2.64 17.64 3.54
N TRP A 112 1.62 17.08 2.92
CA TRP A 112 1.03 15.82 3.36
C TRP A 112 0.53 15.04 2.16
N ASP A 113 0.49 13.73 2.31
CA ASP A 113 -0.04 12.80 1.32
C ASP A 113 -1.05 11.87 1.96
N GLN A 114 -2.10 11.56 1.23
CA GLN A 114 -3.03 10.48 1.56
C GLN A 114 -3.11 9.55 0.37
N ASN A 115 -3.20 8.27 0.64
CA ASN A 115 -3.52 7.34 -0.41
C ASN A 115 -4.54 6.30 0.04
N VAL A 116 -5.32 5.85 -0.93
CA VAL A 116 -6.27 4.76 -0.80
C VAL A 116 -6.01 3.77 -1.92
N GLY A 117 -6.02 2.49 -1.60
CA GLY A 117 -5.76 1.49 -2.62
C GLY A 117 -6.28 0.12 -2.26
N ALA A 118 -6.22 -0.74 -3.26
CA ALA A 118 -6.57 -2.14 -3.16
C ALA A 118 -5.54 -2.97 -3.94
N SER A 119 -5.32 -4.18 -3.46
CA SER A 119 -4.50 -5.17 -4.15
C SER A 119 -5.14 -6.54 -4.05
N MET A 120 -4.90 -7.38 -5.05
CA MET A 120 -5.42 -8.73 -5.12
C MET A 120 -4.29 -9.68 -5.52
N GLY A 121 -4.07 -10.69 -4.70
CA GLY A 121 -3.17 -11.79 -4.97
C GLY A 121 -3.93 -13.00 -5.50
N PHE A 122 -3.39 -13.65 -6.51
CA PHE A 122 -3.94 -14.86 -7.11
C PHE A 122 -2.94 -16.00 -7.00
N PHE A 123 -3.36 -17.11 -6.42
CA PHE A 123 -2.59 -18.36 -6.35
C PHE A 123 -1.23 -18.18 -5.68
N ASP A 124 -1.12 -17.21 -4.74
CA ASP A 124 0.14 -16.80 -4.12
C ASP A 124 1.27 -16.56 -5.15
N ARG A 125 0.91 -16.13 -6.37
CA ARG A 125 1.85 -15.96 -7.49
C ARG A 125 1.71 -14.64 -8.26
N LEU A 126 0.51 -14.20 -8.55
CA LEU A 126 0.25 -12.95 -9.26
C LEU A 126 -0.39 -11.95 -8.29
N GLU A 127 0.08 -10.72 -8.31
CA GLU A 127 -0.56 -9.58 -7.63
C GLU A 127 -0.95 -8.53 -8.67
N LEU A 128 -2.15 -8.00 -8.52
CA LEU A 128 -2.60 -6.77 -9.16
C LEU A 128 -2.88 -5.75 -8.07
N SER A 129 -2.49 -4.49 -8.30
CA SER A 129 -2.69 -3.42 -7.33
C SER A 129 -3.12 -2.13 -8.01
N TYR A 130 -3.87 -1.33 -7.27
CA TYR A 130 -4.21 0.04 -7.66
C TYR A 130 -4.21 0.91 -6.41
N THR A 131 -3.65 2.12 -6.52
CA THR A 131 -3.74 3.15 -5.49
C THR A 131 -3.86 4.52 -6.12
N HIS A 132 -4.57 5.40 -5.44
CA HIS A 132 -4.68 6.81 -5.76
C HIS A 132 -4.09 7.63 -4.61
N ASN A 133 -3.17 8.55 -4.94
CA ASN A 133 -2.47 9.42 -4.00
C ASN A 133 -2.98 10.85 -4.16
N PHE A 134 -3.24 11.52 -3.03
CA PHE A 134 -3.64 12.91 -2.90
C PHE A 134 -2.53 13.68 -2.20
N PHE A 135 -1.59 14.23 -2.97
CA PHE A 135 -0.45 14.96 -2.40
C PHE A 135 -0.75 16.44 -2.29
N GLN A 136 -0.68 16.98 -1.08
CA GLN A 136 -1.04 18.37 -0.77
C GLN A 136 0.17 19.24 -0.43
N THR A 137 0.24 20.39 -1.09
CA THR A 137 1.35 21.34 -0.95
C THR A 137 1.19 22.36 0.17
N ARG A 138 0.06 22.41 0.85
CA ARG A 138 -0.22 23.41 1.91
C ARG A 138 0.09 24.85 1.45
N ALA A 139 0.66 25.67 2.34
CA ALA A 139 1.10 27.03 2.03
C ALA A 139 2.31 27.08 1.08
N THR A 140 3.02 25.95 0.92
CA THR A 140 4.15 25.83 -0.02
C THR A 140 3.71 26.04 -1.46
N GLY A 141 2.52 25.57 -1.85
CA GLY A 141 1.98 25.80 -3.18
C GLY A 141 1.83 27.28 -3.55
N ALA A 142 1.40 28.11 -2.60
CA ALA A 142 1.32 29.56 -2.83
C ALA A 142 2.72 30.17 -3.02
N LYS A 143 3.72 29.74 -2.27
CA LYS A 143 5.13 30.19 -2.42
C LYS A 143 5.76 29.76 -3.73
N LEU A 144 5.32 28.62 -4.27
CA LEU A 144 5.74 28.11 -5.57
C LEU A 144 4.92 28.67 -6.75
N GLY A 145 3.91 29.53 -6.48
CA GLY A 145 3.09 30.17 -7.49
C GLY A 145 2.00 29.27 -8.10
N ILE A 146 1.73 28.10 -7.52
CA ILE A 146 0.71 27.15 -8.01
C ILE A 146 -0.62 27.20 -7.24
N GLY A 147 -0.68 27.99 -6.17
CA GLY A 147 -1.86 28.16 -5.33
C GLY A 147 -1.70 27.56 -3.92
N ASN A 148 -2.39 28.12 -2.95
CA ASN A 148 -2.38 27.62 -1.58
C ASN A 148 -3.13 26.28 -1.51
N GLY A 149 -2.50 25.25 -0.93
CA GLY A 149 -3.10 23.93 -0.82
C GLY A 149 -3.29 23.25 -2.18
N TYR A 150 -2.44 23.53 -3.16
CA TYR A 150 -2.49 22.80 -4.43
C TYR A 150 -2.31 21.30 -4.19
N GLN A 151 -3.15 20.50 -4.83
CA GLN A 151 -3.13 19.04 -4.73
C GLN A 151 -2.66 18.46 -6.05
N PHE A 152 -1.75 17.51 -5.96
CA PHE A 152 -1.40 16.61 -7.05
C PHE A 152 -2.13 15.29 -6.85
N ASP A 153 -2.64 14.72 -7.94
CA ASP A 153 -3.36 13.46 -7.96
C ASP A 153 -2.59 12.45 -8.83
N LEU A 154 -2.08 11.37 -8.19
CA LEU A 154 -1.31 10.33 -8.84
C LEU A 154 -2.04 8.99 -8.75
N ASP A 155 -2.33 8.41 -9.91
CA ASP A 155 -2.83 7.04 -10.07
C ASP A 155 -1.68 6.07 -10.29
N VAL A 156 -1.68 4.95 -9.58
CA VAL A 156 -0.69 3.87 -9.74
C VAL A 156 -1.41 2.54 -9.91
N ALA A 157 -1.21 1.91 -11.07
CA ALA A 157 -1.67 0.55 -11.34
C ALA A 157 -0.45 -0.38 -11.43
N GLY A 158 -0.44 -1.45 -10.64
CA GLY A 158 0.70 -2.36 -10.52
C GLY A 158 0.34 -3.81 -10.83
N ALA A 159 1.35 -4.54 -11.30
CA ALA A 159 1.32 -5.99 -11.42
C ALA A 159 2.65 -6.58 -10.95
N LYS A 160 2.62 -7.70 -10.21
CA LYS A 160 3.79 -8.39 -9.69
C LYS A 160 3.60 -9.89 -9.83
N VAL A 161 4.66 -10.59 -10.21
CA VAL A 161 4.68 -12.05 -10.34
C VAL A 161 5.81 -12.63 -9.50
N ARG A 162 5.47 -13.53 -8.57
CA ARG A 162 6.44 -14.33 -7.84
C ARG A 162 7.03 -15.38 -8.78
N LEU A 163 8.33 -15.37 -8.93
CA LEU A 163 9.07 -16.31 -9.78
C LEU A 163 9.28 -17.62 -9.04
N PHE A 164 9.86 -17.57 -7.85
CA PHE A 164 10.15 -18.73 -7.01
C PHE A 164 10.37 -18.33 -5.54
N GLY A 165 10.54 -19.34 -4.68
CA GLY A 165 10.79 -19.19 -3.25
C GLY A 165 9.55 -18.86 -2.44
N HIS A 166 9.71 -18.87 -1.12
CA HIS A 166 8.70 -18.49 -0.15
C HIS A 166 9.31 -17.58 0.91
N VAL A 167 8.57 -16.54 1.30
CA VAL A 167 9.09 -15.52 2.21
C VAL A 167 9.46 -16.08 3.59
N ALA A 168 8.72 -17.04 4.11
CA ALA A 168 8.80 -17.48 5.50
C ALA A 168 9.04 -19.01 5.67
N ASP A 169 9.54 -19.70 4.65
CA ASP A 169 9.93 -21.10 4.80
C ASP A 169 11.27 -21.25 5.55
N ASN A 170 11.59 -22.49 5.95
CA ASN A 170 12.83 -22.79 6.67
C ASN A 170 14.07 -22.95 5.75
N THR A 171 13.94 -22.72 4.45
CA THR A 171 15.06 -22.76 3.51
C THR A 171 15.78 -21.40 3.49
N LEU A 172 16.99 -21.36 2.93
CA LEU A 172 17.71 -20.10 2.67
C LEU A 172 17.25 -19.42 1.37
N ILE A 173 16.44 -20.11 0.55
CA ILE A 173 15.96 -19.58 -0.73
C ILE A 173 15.00 -18.44 -0.46
N PRO A 174 15.28 -17.20 -0.91
CA PRO A 174 14.39 -16.08 -0.75
C PRO A 174 13.19 -16.20 -1.70
N GLN A 175 12.13 -15.48 -1.40
CA GLN A 175 11.09 -15.22 -2.36
C GLN A 175 11.57 -14.17 -3.34
N VAL A 176 11.42 -14.44 -4.64
CA VAL A 176 11.84 -13.56 -5.72
C VAL A 176 10.62 -13.23 -6.58
N ALA A 177 10.42 -11.96 -6.86
CA ALA A 177 9.33 -11.47 -7.70
C ALA A 177 9.81 -10.38 -8.66
N ILE A 178 9.21 -10.33 -9.84
CA ILE A 178 9.28 -9.20 -10.75
C ILE A 178 7.96 -8.46 -10.75
N GLY A 179 8.01 -7.14 -10.88
CA GLY A 179 6.81 -6.33 -10.98
C GLY A 179 7.01 -5.12 -11.87
N GLY A 180 5.89 -4.50 -12.21
CA GLY A 180 5.84 -3.24 -12.92
C GLY A 180 4.68 -2.40 -12.42
N MET A 181 4.80 -1.09 -12.60
CA MET A 181 3.77 -0.11 -12.26
C MET A 181 3.61 0.85 -13.42
N TYR A 182 2.39 1.12 -13.80
CA TYR A 182 2.02 2.26 -14.62
C TYR A 182 1.49 3.36 -13.72
N LYS A 183 1.92 4.59 -13.97
CA LYS A 183 1.60 5.75 -13.13
C LYS A 183 1.16 6.91 -14.00
N HIS A 184 0.11 7.61 -13.57
CA HIS A 184 -0.44 8.78 -14.26
C HIS A 184 -0.67 9.90 -13.25
N ASP A 185 -0.05 11.05 -13.50
CA ASP A 185 -0.31 12.28 -12.74
C ASP A 185 -1.20 13.21 -13.57
N SER A 186 -2.28 13.69 -12.94
CA SER A 186 -3.30 14.50 -13.60
C SER A 186 -2.91 15.98 -13.77
N ASP A 187 -1.77 16.42 -13.20
CA ASP A 187 -1.38 17.82 -13.05
C ASP A 187 -0.42 18.33 -14.12
N GLY A 188 -0.59 17.88 -15.36
CA GLY A 188 0.31 18.10 -16.49
C GLY A 188 0.86 19.52 -16.64
N ARG A 189 0.03 20.54 -16.41
CA ARG A 189 0.48 21.94 -16.50
C ARG A 189 1.57 22.27 -15.48
N VAL A 190 1.41 21.86 -14.23
CA VAL A 190 2.37 22.15 -13.16
C VAL A 190 3.62 21.28 -13.31
N ILE A 191 3.44 20.02 -13.65
CA ILE A 191 4.51 19.05 -13.93
C ILE A 191 5.47 19.58 -15.00
N HIS A 192 4.95 20.07 -16.12
CA HIS A 192 5.79 20.62 -17.18
C HIS A 192 6.46 21.95 -16.78
N MET A 193 5.81 22.78 -15.95
CA MET A 193 6.41 24.02 -15.42
C MET A 193 7.64 23.74 -14.54
N VAL A 194 7.66 22.63 -13.79
CA VAL A 194 8.81 22.25 -12.96
C VAL A 194 9.85 21.39 -13.71
N GLY A 195 9.72 21.28 -15.03
CA GLY A 195 10.73 20.67 -15.90
C GLY A 195 10.56 19.19 -16.17
N SER A 196 9.48 18.55 -15.75
CA SER A 196 9.18 17.17 -16.13
C SER A 196 8.73 17.06 -17.58
N LYS A 197 9.07 15.94 -18.20
CA LYS A 197 8.78 15.69 -19.63
C LYS A 197 7.43 15.01 -19.84
N HIS A 198 7.00 14.17 -18.92
CA HIS A 198 5.81 13.33 -19.07
C HIS A 198 4.97 13.32 -17.80
N THR A 199 3.66 13.25 -17.97
CA THR A 199 2.67 13.00 -16.91
C THR A 199 2.56 11.53 -16.59
N ASP A 200 2.99 10.68 -17.49
CA ASP A 200 2.88 9.22 -17.42
C ASP A 200 4.26 8.58 -17.32
N GLY A 201 4.34 7.50 -16.60
CA GLY A 201 5.54 6.69 -16.50
C GLY A 201 5.26 5.26 -16.12
N ALA A 202 6.23 4.42 -16.39
CA ALA A 202 6.20 3.03 -15.97
C ALA A 202 7.48 2.72 -15.19
N ASP A 203 7.34 1.94 -14.14
CA ASP A 203 8.47 1.36 -13.42
C ASP A 203 8.52 -0.14 -13.65
N ALA A 204 9.71 -0.72 -13.63
CA ALA A 204 9.91 -2.16 -13.57
C ALA A 204 10.85 -2.47 -12.40
N TYR A 205 10.61 -3.56 -11.66
CA TYR A 205 11.43 -3.89 -10.52
C TYR A 205 11.61 -5.40 -10.31
N LEU A 206 12.71 -5.76 -9.67
CA LEU A 206 13.02 -7.08 -9.15
C LEU A 206 13.13 -6.97 -7.63
N ALA A 207 12.29 -7.72 -6.92
CA ALA A 207 12.28 -7.77 -5.45
C ALA A 207 12.73 -9.14 -4.94
N VAL A 208 13.50 -9.15 -3.85
CA VAL A 208 14.00 -10.33 -3.17
C VAL A 208 13.75 -10.17 -1.68
N THR A 209 12.86 -10.99 -1.13
CA THR A 209 12.45 -10.89 0.28
C THR A 209 12.64 -12.20 1.00
N LYS A 210 13.20 -12.16 2.21
CA LYS A 210 13.33 -13.32 3.09
C LYS A 210 13.03 -12.97 4.53
N LEU A 211 12.14 -13.72 5.14
CA LEU A 211 11.95 -13.79 6.58
C LEU A 211 12.65 -15.04 7.11
N PHE A 212 13.45 -14.90 8.15
CA PHE A 212 14.07 -15.97 8.92
C PHE A 212 13.25 -16.20 10.20
N PRO A 213 12.27 -17.13 10.21
CA PRO A 213 11.29 -17.21 11.30
C PRO A 213 11.93 -17.55 12.66
N LYS A 214 13.03 -18.31 12.68
CA LYS A 214 13.72 -18.72 13.92
C LYS A 214 14.32 -17.55 14.70
N VAL A 215 14.78 -16.52 13.98
CA VAL A 215 15.41 -15.33 14.56
C VAL A 215 14.55 -14.09 14.43
N GLY A 216 13.43 -14.17 13.70
CA GLY A 216 12.50 -13.08 13.50
C GLY A 216 13.05 -11.94 12.63
N ILE A 217 14.01 -12.21 11.73
CA ILE A 217 14.62 -11.18 10.88
C ILE A 217 14.01 -11.26 9.48
N LEU A 218 13.50 -10.12 8.99
CA LEU A 218 13.06 -9.93 7.61
C LEU A 218 14.07 -9.04 6.89
N ILE A 219 14.44 -9.44 5.68
CA ILE A 219 15.32 -8.68 4.79
C ILE A 219 14.65 -8.57 3.44
N ASP A 220 14.57 -7.36 2.90
CA ASP A 220 14.17 -7.11 1.53
C ASP A 220 15.20 -6.28 0.78
N THR A 221 15.34 -6.57 -0.49
CA THR A 221 16.18 -5.83 -1.44
C THR A 221 15.46 -5.76 -2.77
N THR A 222 15.22 -4.56 -3.26
CA THR A 222 14.55 -4.33 -4.54
C THR A 222 15.39 -3.39 -5.41
N VAL A 223 15.56 -3.76 -6.66
CA VAL A 223 16.12 -2.91 -7.72
C VAL A 223 14.99 -2.50 -8.64
N ARG A 224 14.80 -1.21 -8.78
CA ARG A 224 13.75 -0.58 -9.60
C ARG A 224 14.36 0.25 -10.71
N PHE A 225 13.86 0.10 -11.92
CA PHE A 225 14.13 0.99 -13.04
C PHE A 225 12.99 1.99 -13.16
N THR A 226 13.29 3.27 -12.98
CA THR A 226 12.30 4.34 -12.95
C THR A 226 12.88 5.65 -13.50
N LYS A 227 12.01 6.54 -13.97
CA LYS A 227 12.29 7.95 -14.21
C LYS A 227 11.28 8.86 -13.48
N GLY A 228 10.57 8.33 -12.48
CA GLY A 228 9.60 9.06 -11.69
C GLY A 228 10.26 10.05 -10.74
N ASN A 229 9.85 11.32 -10.81
CA ASN A 229 10.24 12.37 -9.88
C ASN A 229 9.33 12.30 -8.67
N GLN A 230 9.88 12.27 -7.46
CA GLN A 230 9.09 12.04 -6.24
C GLN A 230 8.09 10.88 -6.43
N TRP A 231 8.59 9.70 -6.83
CA TRP A 231 7.82 8.49 -7.22
C TRP A 231 6.74 8.67 -8.30
N GLY A 232 6.64 9.84 -8.91
CA GLY A 232 5.67 10.18 -9.96
C GLY A 232 4.85 11.44 -9.69
N ILE A 233 4.75 11.90 -8.43
CA ILE A 233 3.94 13.06 -8.00
C ILE A 233 4.29 14.37 -8.73
N ILE A 234 5.51 14.52 -9.19
CA ILE A 234 5.91 15.66 -10.02
C ILE A 234 6.37 15.20 -11.41
N GLY A 235 5.69 14.18 -11.92
CA GLY A 235 5.85 13.65 -13.28
C GLY A 235 7.08 12.77 -13.49
N PHE A 236 7.44 12.56 -14.76
CA PHE A 236 8.43 11.58 -15.18
C PHE A 236 9.45 12.16 -16.13
N GLY A 237 10.73 11.77 -15.92
CA GLY A 237 11.87 12.36 -16.61
C GLY A 237 11.98 13.86 -16.35
N GLY A 238 12.99 14.51 -16.91
CA GLY A 238 13.19 15.93 -16.62
C GLY A 238 14.03 16.65 -17.65
N ASP A 239 14.24 17.94 -17.39
CA ASP A 239 15.07 18.84 -18.19
C ASP A 239 16.58 18.64 -17.95
N ARG A 240 16.95 17.90 -16.88
CA ARG A 240 18.33 17.45 -16.63
C ARG A 240 18.58 16.08 -17.25
N ASP A 241 17.65 15.14 -17.07
CA ASP A 241 17.75 13.77 -17.53
C ASP A 241 16.36 13.19 -17.81
N ASN A 242 16.21 12.41 -18.86
CA ASN A 242 14.94 11.77 -19.22
C ASN A 242 15.06 10.24 -19.37
N ASP A 243 16.19 9.68 -18.94
CA ASP A 243 16.45 8.25 -19.03
C ASP A 243 15.92 7.50 -17.79
N TYR A 244 15.84 6.19 -17.92
CA TYR A 244 15.55 5.30 -16.81
C TYR A 244 16.80 5.06 -15.97
N HIS A 245 16.66 5.15 -14.65
CA HIS A 245 17.74 4.90 -13.71
C HIS A 245 17.42 3.70 -12.83
N ALA A 246 18.43 2.89 -12.57
CA ALA A 246 18.36 1.86 -11.55
C ALA A 246 18.38 2.51 -10.17
N GLN A 247 17.34 2.25 -9.38
CA GLN A 247 17.18 2.70 -8.00
C GLN A 247 17.14 1.50 -7.06
N PHE A 248 17.63 1.70 -5.85
CA PHE A 248 17.65 0.69 -4.80
C PHE A 248 16.56 0.98 -3.77
N GLU A 249 15.86 -0.07 -3.35
CA GLU A 249 14.97 -0.08 -2.19
C GLU A 249 15.38 -1.24 -1.28
N GLY A 250 15.24 -1.07 0.03
CA GLY A 250 15.54 -2.13 0.98
C GLY A 250 14.81 -1.97 2.28
N SER A 251 14.51 -3.08 2.92
CA SER A 251 13.89 -3.15 4.25
C SER A 251 14.65 -4.13 5.15
N LEU A 252 14.81 -3.76 6.39
CA LEU A 252 15.27 -4.64 7.45
C LEU A 252 14.25 -4.60 8.58
N GLY A 253 13.60 -5.73 8.85
CA GLY A 253 12.57 -5.86 9.88
C GLY A 253 12.96 -6.86 10.96
N TYR A 254 12.47 -6.64 12.18
CA TYR A 254 12.57 -7.57 13.28
C TYR A 254 11.19 -7.89 13.83
N LEU A 255 10.88 -9.18 13.95
CA LEU A 255 9.63 -9.73 14.49
C LEU A 255 9.93 -10.38 15.84
N PRO A 256 9.76 -9.65 16.96
CA PRO A 256 10.05 -10.19 18.28
C PRO A 256 9.09 -11.33 18.63
N SER A 257 9.62 -12.49 18.99
CA SER A 257 8.81 -13.68 19.31
C SER A 257 7.94 -13.50 20.56
N PHE A 258 8.31 -12.58 21.48
CA PHE A 258 7.56 -12.27 22.70
C PHE A 258 6.37 -11.32 22.49
N ILE A 259 6.22 -10.70 21.29
CA ILE A 259 5.05 -9.91 20.90
C ILE A 259 4.60 -10.39 19.49
N PRO A 260 3.75 -11.43 19.43
CA PRO A 260 3.24 -11.91 18.14
C PRO A 260 2.53 -10.83 17.37
N GLY A 261 2.81 -10.76 16.06
CA GLY A 261 2.19 -9.77 15.16
C GLY A 261 2.90 -8.42 15.12
N LEU A 262 3.91 -8.17 15.95
CA LEU A 262 4.72 -6.94 15.87
C LEU A 262 5.86 -7.11 14.85
N ILE A 263 6.08 -6.08 14.05
CA ILE A 263 7.26 -5.88 13.21
C ILE A 263 7.80 -4.49 13.51
N VAL A 264 9.09 -4.38 13.78
CA VAL A 264 9.80 -3.10 13.83
C VAL A 264 10.91 -3.13 12.79
N GLY A 265 11.16 -2.01 12.10
CA GLY A 265 12.16 -2.05 11.05
C GLY A 265 12.55 -0.67 10.53
N VAL A 266 13.38 -0.72 9.51
CA VAL A 266 13.87 0.45 8.78
C VAL A 266 13.75 0.19 7.30
N GLU A 267 13.50 1.24 6.52
CA GLU A 267 13.52 1.18 5.08
C GLU A 267 14.39 2.30 4.51
N TYR A 268 14.89 2.04 3.33
CA TYR A 268 15.68 2.99 2.55
C TYR A 268 15.32 2.89 1.08
N ARG A 269 15.22 4.05 0.40
CA ARG A 269 14.93 4.13 -1.04
C ARG A 269 15.74 5.26 -1.66
N THR A 270 16.46 4.94 -2.74
CA THR A 270 17.14 5.94 -3.57
C THR A 270 16.16 6.56 -4.57
N LYS A 271 16.50 7.73 -5.10
CA LYS A 271 15.69 8.44 -6.10
C LYS A 271 16.55 8.98 -7.24
N PRO A 272 16.02 9.03 -8.50
CA PRO A 272 16.69 9.67 -9.60
C PRO A 272 16.65 11.20 -9.44
N ARG A 273 17.56 11.90 -10.12
CA ARG A 273 17.65 13.36 -10.13
C ARG A 273 17.48 13.88 -11.55
N ASN A 274 16.26 13.89 -12.03
CA ASN A 274 15.94 14.16 -13.43
C ASN A 274 15.67 15.64 -13.73
N GLN A 275 15.37 16.44 -12.71
CA GLN A 275 14.96 17.84 -12.84
C GLN A 275 16.04 18.79 -12.34
N ARG A 276 16.16 19.98 -12.98
CA ARG A 276 16.97 21.08 -12.46
C ARG A 276 16.26 21.87 -11.35
N PHE A 277 14.93 21.79 -11.35
CA PHE A 277 14.08 22.44 -10.36
C PHE A 277 14.31 21.93 -8.94
N THR A 278 14.62 20.64 -8.78
CA THR A 278 14.82 20.00 -7.47
C THR A 278 16.07 19.13 -7.46
N ASP A 279 16.74 19.11 -6.33
CA ASP A 279 17.84 18.18 -6.05
C ASP A 279 17.33 17.10 -5.08
N GLU A 280 16.66 16.12 -5.62
CA GLU A 280 16.03 15.05 -4.85
C GLU A 280 17.06 14.27 -4.03
N SER A 281 16.72 13.98 -2.79
CA SER A 281 17.51 13.14 -1.89
C SER A 281 16.74 11.87 -1.50
N ASN A 282 17.48 10.87 -1.04
CA ASN A 282 16.96 9.55 -0.76
C ASN A 282 15.99 9.56 0.43
N TRP A 283 15.16 8.55 0.50
CA TRP A 283 14.18 8.32 1.55
C TRP A 283 14.68 7.32 2.57
N PHE A 284 14.25 7.52 3.79
CA PHE A 284 14.51 6.63 4.91
C PHE A 284 13.32 6.68 5.87
N ASP A 285 13.00 5.56 6.48
CA ASP A 285 12.07 5.51 7.59
C ASP A 285 12.51 4.52 8.70
N VAL A 286 11.87 4.69 9.85
CA VAL A 286 11.85 3.73 10.95
C VAL A 286 10.40 3.44 11.24
N TYR A 287 9.98 2.20 11.10
CA TYR A 287 8.57 1.81 11.19
C TYR A 287 8.31 0.78 12.28
N THR A 288 7.09 0.77 12.73
CA THR A 288 6.48 -0.30 13.50
C THR A 288 5.14 -0.67 12.87
N SER A 289 4.90 -1.95 12.64
CA SER A 289 3.64 -2.48 12.15
C SER A 289 3.13 -3.53 13.10
N TYR A 290 1.84 -3.45 13.45
CA TYR A 290 1.20 -4.40 14.33
C TYR A 290 -0.01 -5.05 13.67
N PHE A 291 0.06 -6.36 13.47
CA PHE A 291 -1.05 -7.17 13.01
C PHE A 291 -1.97 -7.47 14.18
N ILE A 292 -3.01 -6.65 14.36
CA ILE A 292 -4.02 -6.80 15.42
C ILE A 292 -4.70 -8.16 15.31
N ASN A 293 -4.95 -8.59 14.10
CA ASN A 293 -5.41 -9.92 13.74
C ASN A 293 -5.05 -10.21 12.28
N LYS A 294 -5.53 -11.32 11.73
CA LYS A 294 -5.26 -11.69 10.33
C LYS A 294 -5.79 -10.68 9.31
N HIS A 295 -6.85 -9.96 9.66
CA HIS A 295 -7.56 -9.07 8.73
C HIS A 295 -7.22 -7.59 8.90
N LEU A 296 -6.51 -7.22 9.96
CA LEU A 296 -6.21 -5.81 10.24
C LEU A 296 -4.80 -5.65 10.76
N ASN A 297 -4.02 -4.82 10.07
CA ASN A 297 -2.77 -4.30 10.59
C ASN A 297 -2.77 -2.77 10.60
N VAL A 298 -1.93 -2.22 11.46
CA VAL A 298 -1.67 -0.78 11.57
C VAL A 298 -0.17 -0.57 11.57
N THR A 299 0.29 0.38 10.75
CA THR A 299 1.69 0.76 10.65
C THR A 299 1.87 2.23 11.02
N LEU A 300 2.88 2.50 11.83
CA LEU A 300 3.35 3.84 12.15
C LEU A 300 4.83 3.93 11.77
N ALA A 301 5.26 5.06 11.20
CA ALA A 301 6.67 5.30 10.94
C ALA A 301 7.04 6.76 11.16
N TYR A 302 8.29 6.99 11.53
CA TYR A 302 8.95 8.26 11.34
C TYR A 302 9.63 8.24 9.98
N VAL A 303 9.32 9.21 9.12
CA VAL A 303 9.80 9.26 7.75
C VAL A 303 10.70 10.47 7.52
N SER A 304 11.76 10.28 6.74
CA SER A 304 12.58 11.33 6.15
C SER A 304 12.55 11.17 4.64
N LEU A 305 11.76 12.01 3.99
CA LEU A 305 11.57 11.98 2.53
C LEU A 305 12.48 12.96 1.79
N GLY A 306 13.51 13.45 2.48
CA GLY A 306 14.55 14.29 1.92
C GLY A 306 14.04 15.58 1.31
N THR A 307 14.54 15.95 0.14
CA THR A 307 14.12 17.15 -0.58
C THR A 307 12.89 16.85 -1.44
N ILE A 308 11.84 17.64 -1.25
CA ILE A 308 10.63 17.62 -2.10
C ILE A 308 10.50 19.02 -2.71
N ALA A 309 10.52 19.11 -4.04
CA ALA A 309 10.60 20.34 -4.80
C ALA A 309 11.81 21.17 -4.31
N THR A 310 11.59 22.38 -3.77
CA THR A 310 12.67 23.27 -3.27
C THR A 310 12.87 23.19 -1.75
N TYR A 311 12.09 22.37 -1.05
CA TYR A 311 12.12 22.26 0.42
C TYR A 311 12.91 21.03 0.85
N LYS A 312 14.01 21.27 1.54
CA LYS A 312 14.90 20.23 2.09
C LYS A 312 14.32 19.62 3.37
N ASP A 313 14.88 18.49 3.76
CA ASP A 313 14.69 17.84 5.07
C ASP A 313 13.21 17.63 5.43
N GLN A 314 12.43 17.13 4.46
CA GLN A 314 11.03 16.83 4.67
C GLN A 314 10.89 15.58 5.53
N THR A 315 10.69 15.82 6.82
CA THR A 315 10.52 14.77 7.83
C THR A 315 9.11 14.82 8.41
N GLY A 316 8.66 13.70 8.96
CA GLY A 316 7.35 13.63 9.56
C GLY A 316 6.97 12.23 10.02
N PHE A 317 5.68 11.96 10.07
CA PHE A 317 5.18 10.64 10.41
C PHE A 317 4.29 10.08 9.31
N TYR A 318 4.31 8.76 9.23
CA TYR A 318 3.45 7.93 8.39
C TYR A 318 2.53 7.12 9.26
N PHE A 319 1.29 6.99 8.83
CA PHE A 319 0.28 6.10 9.37
C PHE A 319 -0.32 5.28 8.22
N SER A 320 -0.52 3.99 8.44
CA SER A 320 -1.29 3.16 7.51
C SER A 320 -2.18 2.18 8.27
N ALA A 321 -3.37 1.96 7.74
CA ALA A 321 -4.26 0.89 8.16
C ALA A 321 -4.57 0.03 6.93
N GLN A 322 -4.41 -1.29 7.07
CA GLN A 322 -4.65 -2.25 6.01
C GLN A 322 -5.57 -3.35 6.50
N THR A 323 -6.55 -3.70 5.67
CA THR A 323 -7.36 -4.91 5.85
C THR A 323 -6.97 -5.95 4.81
N GLY A 324 -6.90 -7.24 5.20
CA GLY A 324 -6.54 -8.35 4.30
C GLY A 324 -7.46 -9.56 4.46
N PHE A 325 -7.66 -10.26 3.35
CA PHE A 325 -8.51 -11.45 3.26
C PHE A 325 -7.83 -12.55 2.46
#